data_a37c84a65e6b23540e0e2d1e52e11e9c
#
_entry.id   a37c84a65e6b23540e0e2d1e52e11e9c
#
_cell.length_a   1.000
_cell.length_b   1.000
_cell.length_c   1.000
_cell.angle_alpha   90.00
_cell.angle_beta   90.00
_cell.angle_gamma   90.00
#
_symmetry.space_group_name_H-M   'P 1'
#
loop_
_entity.id
_entity.type
_entity.pdbx_description
1 polymer ?
#
loop_
_entity_poly.entity_id
_entity_poly.type
_entity_poly.pdbx_seq_one_letter_code
_entity_poly.pdbx_strand_id
1 'polypeptide(L)'
;MNPLSINASSTWLKPNCDQIPDDLKQQPWAVWIAEPRSDKPGKYNKAPRSPVTGIKIGANQAHLFGSFEQAKAAFETDKYTGIGVLLTGNGIVGFDIDDYQNTFAKNPEVEVWVEKAISDQTNPAYAELSPSGTGLRLFVRGELPGKGRKSGCLEVYDNMRFLTITGAIYEAR
;
A
#
# COMPACT_ATOMS: atom_id res chain seq x y z
N MET A 1 -4.97 17.76 -34.86
CA MET A 1 -4.07 18.19 -33.75
C MET A 1 -4.10 17.15 -32.69
N ASN A 2 -3.01 16.41 -32.56
CA ASN A 2 -2.88 15.31 -31.61
C ASN A 2 -2.63 15.88 -30.21
N PRO A 3 -3.39 15.50 -29.16
CA PRO A 3 -3.04 15.89 -27.82
C PRO A 3 -1.82 15.08 -27.39
N LEU A 4 -0.82 15.81 -26.98
CA LEU A 4 0.48 15.40 -26.47
C LEU A 4 0.35 14.21 -25.50
N SER A 5 0.95 13.10 -25.88
CA SER A 5 1.34 12.05 -24.97
C SER A 5 2.33 12.62 -23.94
N ILE A 6 1.84 12.92 -22.76
CA ILE A 6 2.69 13.24 -21.63
C ILE A 6 3.32 11.91 -21.21
N ASN A 7 4.54 11.67 -21.69
CA ASN A 7 5.46 10.71 -21.08
C ASN A 7 5.80 11.21 -19.66
N ALA A 8 4.91 10.97 -18.72
CA ALA A 8 5.27 10.95 -17.32
C ALA A 8 6.12 9.70 -17.12
N SER A 9 7.43 9.82 -17.31
CA SER A 9 8.43 8.87 -16.83
C SER A 9 8.06 8.56 -15.38
N SER A 10 7.58 7.35 -15.12
CA SER A 10 6.91 7.00 -13.88
C SER A 10 7.90 7.02 -12.72
N THR A 11 7.74 7.98 -11.85
CA THR A 11 8.39 8.06 -10.52
C THR A 11 7.85 7.02 -9.54
N TRP A 12 6.99 6.10 -9.99
CA TRP A 12 6.36 5.10 -9.14
C TRP A 12 7.11 3.78 -9.16
N LEU A 13 7.34 3.21 -7.97
CA LEU A 13 7.86 1.85 -7.84
C LEU A 13 6.85 0.86 -8.44
N LYS A 14 7.31 0.04 -9.39
CA LYS A 14 6.50 -1.02 -9.96
C LYS A 14 6.37 -2.19 -8.97
N PRO A 15 5.18 -2.80 -8.85
CA PRO A 15 4.98 -3.96 -7.99
C PRO A 15 5.90 -5.14 -8.33
N ASN A 16 6.64 -5.63 -7.33
CA ASN A 16 7.35 -6.89 -7.36
C ASN A 16 6.50 -7.96 -6.65
N CYS A 17 5.64 -8.62 -7.42
CA CYS A 17 4.67 -9.57 -6.90
C CYS A 17 5.27 -10.79 -6.20
N ASP A 18 6.53 -11.15 -6.52
CA ASP A 18 7.20 -12.32 -5.95
C ASP A 18 7.62 -12.10 -4.49
N GLN A 19 7.77 -10.84 -4.08
CA GLN A 19 8.16 -10.47 -2.71
C GLN A 19 6.98 -10.28 -1.76
N ILE A 20 5.75 -10.38 -2.26
CA ILE A 20 4.55 -10.19 -1.44
C ILE A 20 4.23 -11.47 -0.67
N PRO A 21 4.03 -11.40 0.67
CA PRO A 21 3.70 -12.56 1.49
C PRO A 21 2.38 -13.24 1.09
N ASP A 22 2.32 -14.56 1.28
CA ASP A 22 1.17 -15.37 0.87
C ASP A 22 -0.10 -15.06 1.68
N ASP A 23 0.03 -14.68 2.94
CA ASP A 23 -1.11 -14.26 3.77
C ASP A 23 -1.74 -12.94 3.28
N LEU A 24 -0.94 -12.00 2.79
CA LEU A 24 -1.44 -10.81 2.10
C LEU A 24 -2.11 -11.16 0.77
N LYS A 25 -1.57 -12.10 0.01
CA LYS A 25 -2.18 -12.55 -1.26
C LYS A 25 -3.58 -13.14 -1.10
N GLN A 26 -3.92 -13.63 0.09
CA GLN A 26 -5.25 -14.17 0.41
C GLN A 26 -6.30 -13.10 0.72
N GLN A 27 -5.89 -11.84 0.91
CA GLN A 27 -6.82 -10.73 1.11
C GLN A 27 -7.49 -10.31 -0.24
N PRO A 28 -8.55 -9.49 -0.21
CA PRO A 28 -9.09 -8.87 -1.43
C PRO A 28 -8.12 -7.83 -2.03
N TRP A 29 -7.98 -7.82 -3.34
CA TRP A 29 -7.06 -6.98 -4.08
C TRP A 29 -7.75 -6.05 -5.07
N ALA A 30 -7.09 -4.94 -5.36
CA ALA A 30 -7.50 -3.99 -6.39
C ALA A 30 -6.27 -3.46 -7.14
N VAL A 31 -6.53 -2.84 -8.29
CA VAL A 31 -5.56 -2.01 -9.01
C VAL A 31 -5.83 -0.53 -8.72
N TRP A 32 -4.88 0.35 -9.03
CA TRP A 32 -5.05 1.78 -8.88
C TRP A 32 -4.31 2.56 -9.96
N ILE A 33 -4.76 3.80 -10.19
CA ILE A 33 -4.12 4.77 -11.08
C ILE A 33 -3.73 5.99 -10.25
N ALA A 34 -2.52 6.52 -10.48
CA ALA A 34 -2.07 7.76 -9.88
C ALA A 34 -2.80 8.95 -10.54
N GLU A 35 -3.81 9.49 -9.88
CA GLU A 35 -4.57 10.63 -10.34
C GLU A 35 -4.08 11.92 -9.65
N PRO A 36 -3.52 12.90 -10.38
CA PRO A 36 -3.11 14.16 -9.77
C PRO A 36 -4.24 14.82 -9.00
N ARG A 37 -3.92 15.39 -7.85
CA ARG A 37 -4.88 16.15 -7.05
C ARG A 37 -4.85 17.62 -7.46
N SER A 38 -6.01 18.16 -7.80
CA SER A 38 -6.15 19.59 -8.16
C SER A 38 -5.97 20.53 -6.96
N ASP A 39 -6.34 20.06 -5.76
CA ASP A 39 -6.27 20.82 -4.50
C ASP A 39 -4.88 20.79 -3.82
N LYS A 40 -4.00 19.89 -4.25
CA LYS A 40 -2.66 19.69 -3.66
C LYS A 40 -1.64 19.32 -4.74
N PRO A 41 -0.97 20.30 -5.37
CA PRO A 41 0.05 20.01 -6.38
C PRO A 41 1.13 19.05 -5.89
N GLY A 42 1.53 18.08 -6.74
CA GLY A 42 2.50 17.04 -6.39
C GLY A 42 1.94 15.89 -5.55
N LYS A 43 0.67 15.93 -5.17
CA LYS A 43 -0.01 14.82 -4.49
C LYS A 43 -0.96 14.09 -5.46
N TYR A 44 -1.17 12.81 -5.19
CA TYR A 44 -1.96 11.92 -6.05
C TYR A 44 -2.99 11.14 -5.24
N ASN A 45 -4.17 11.01 -5.81
CA ASN A 45 -5.14 10.03 -5.36
C ASN A 45 -4.76 8.64 -5.91
N LYS A 46 -4.91 7.63 -5.09
CA LYS A 46 -4.64 6.23 -5.41
C LYS A 46 -5.88 5.39 -5.07
N ALA A 47 -7.06 5.86 -5.54
CA ALA A 47 -8.32 5.19 -5.28
C ALA A 47 -8.31 3.79 -5.90
N PRO A 48 -8.79 2.75 -5.17
CA PRO A 48 -8.87 1.41 -5.68
C PRO A 48 -9.84 1.32 -6.85
N ARG A 49 -9.52 0.44 -7.80
CA ARG A 49 -10.36 0.07 -8.93
C ARG A 49 -10.49 -1.45 -8.98
N SER A 50 -11.68 -1.91 -9.30
CA SER A 50 -11.91 -3.34 -9.50
C SER A 50 -10.97 -3.89 -10.57
N PRO A 51 -10.21 -4.96 -10.30
CA PRO A 51 -9.33 -5.54 -11.30
C PRO A 51 -10.09 -6.23 -12.44
N VAL A 52 -11.39 -6.51 -12.24
CA VAL A 52 -12.25 -7.15 -13.23
C VAL A 52 -12.92 -6.14 -14.15
N THR A 53 -13.46 -5.05 -13.59
CA THR A 53 -14.26 -4.07 -14.35
C THR A 53 -13.54 -2.75 -14.61
N GLY A 54 -12.46 -2.44 -13.86
CA GLY A 54 -11.73 -1.18 -13.94
C GLY A 54 -12.42 0.02 -13.28
N ILE A 55 -13.66 -0.14 -12.78
CA ILE A 55 -14.39 0.95 -12.12
C ILE A 55 -13.78 1.31 -10.77
N LYS A 56 -13.88 2.57 -10.36
CA LYS A 56 -13.50 3.01 -9.00
C LYS A 56 -14.42 2.36 -7.98
N ILE A 57 -13.83 1.91 -6.88
CA ILE A 57 -14.53 1.25 -5.78
C ILE A 57 -14.08 1.84 -4.43
N GLY A 58 -14.93 1.68 -3.42
CA GLY A 58 -14.62 2.08 -2.04
C GLY A 58 -14.16 0.90 -1.19
N ALA A 59 -13.41 1.18 -0.11
CA ALA A 59 -12.99 0.15 0.85
C ALA A 59 -14.17 -0.57 1.55
N ASN A 60 -15.36 0.04 1.54
CA ASN A 60 -16.61 -0.56 2.03
C ASN A 60 -17.30 -1.48 1.01
N GLN A 61 -16.75 -1.63 -0.18
CA GLN A 61 -17.30 -2.45 -1.27
C GLN A 61 -16.42 -3.69 -1.53
N ALA A 62 -16.07 -4.43 -0.48
CA ALA A 62 -15.14 -5.57 -0.55
C ALA A 62 -15.50 -6.59 -1.65
N HIS A 63 -16.79 -6.77 -1.94
CA HIS A 63 -17.28 -7.68 -2.99
C HIS A 63 -16.91 -7.27 -4.42
N LEU A 64 -16.44 -6.04 -4.65
CA LEU A 64 -15.96 -5.53 -5.94
C LEU A 64 -14.44 -5.62 -6.12
N PHE A 65 -13.73 -5.98 -5.05
CA PHE A 65 -12.31 -6.33 -5.12
C PHE A 65 -12.17 -7.73 -5.76
N GLY A 66 -11.01 -8.01 -6.27
CA GLY A 66 -10.68 -9.32 -6.85
C GLY A 66 -9.69 -10.10 -6.01
N SER A 67 -9.22 -11.21 -6.56
CA SER A 67 -8.08 -11.95 -6.01
C SER A 67 -6.76 -11.26 -6.36
N PHE A 68 -5.68 -11.68 -5.70
CA PHE A 68 -4.32 -11.26 -6.02
C PHE A 68 -3.99 -11.52 -7.50
N GLU A 69 -4.31 -12.70 -8.02
CA GLU A 69 -4.03 -13.06 -9.42
C GLU A 69 -4.79 -12.19 -10.42
N GLN A 70 -6.03 -11.83 -10.11
CA GLN A 70 -6.80 -10.89 -10.94
C GLN A 70 -6.18 -9.50 -10.94
N ALA A 71 -5.73 -8.99 -9.78
CA ALA A 71 -5.07 -7.69 -9.69
C ALA A 71 -3.71 -7.68 -10.41
N LYS A 72 -2.91 -8.76 -10.27
CA LYS A 72 -1.66 -8.96 -10.98
C LYS A 72 -1.87 -8.97 -12.50
N ALA A 73 -2.79 -9.80 -12.99
CA ALA A 73 -3.10 -9.87 -14.42
C ALA A 73 -3.60 -8.55 -14.99
N ALA A 74 -4.45 -7.82 -14.25
CA ALA A 74 -4.90 -6.49 -14.65
C ALA A 74 -3.74 -5.49 -14.71
N PHE A 75 -2.84 -5.50 -13.72
CA PHE A 75 -1.65 -4.64 -13.70
C PHE A 75 -0.73 -4.91 -14.90
N GLU A 76 -0.53 -6.17 -15.29
CA GLU A 76 0.30 -6.57 -16.43
C GLU A 76 -0.23 -6.04 -17.79
N THR A 77 -1.43 -5.47 -17.83
CA THR A 77 -1.96 -4.80 -19.04
C THR A 77 -1.41 -3.39 -19.25
N ASP A 78 -0.53 -2.89 -18.38
CA ASP A 78 0.04 -1.53 -18.37
C ASP A 78 -0.98 -0.37 -18.29
N LYS A 79 -2.23 -0.67 -17.91
CA LYS A 79 -3.29 0.34 -17.75
C LYS A 79 -3.32 0.99 -16.36
N TYR A 80 -2.63 0.39 -15.40
CA TYR A 80 -2.68 0.77 -13.99
C TYR A 80 -1.30 1.13 -13.46
N THR A 81 -1.26 2.01 -12.47
CA THR A 81 -0.01 2.43 -11.82
C THR A 81 0.51 1.38 -10.85
N GLY A 82 -0.39 0.59 -10.25
CA GLY A 82 -0.01 -0.46 -9.31
C GLY A 82 -1.20 -1.23 -8.77
N ILE A 83 -0.90 -2.08 -7.80
CA ILE A 83 -1.84 -2.94 -7.09
C ILE A 83 -1.92 -2.57 -5.61
N GLY A 84 -2.90 -3.10 -4.90
CA GLY A 84 -3.02 -2.91 -3.46
C GLY A 84 -4.03 -3.86 -2.84
N VAL A 85 -3.98 -3.93 -1.53
CA VAL A 85 -4.74 -4.85 -0.69
C VAL A 85 -5.82 -4.11 0.10
N LEU A 86 -6.97 -4.73 0.30
CA LEU A 86 -7.99 -4.28 1.22
C LEU A 86 -7.83 -5.02 2.55
N LEU A 87 -7.62 -4.29 3.63
CA LEU A 87 -7.71 -4.83 4.99
C LEU A 87 -9.18 -5.01 5.37
N THR A 88 -9.54 -6.21 5.83
CA THR A 88 -10.93 -6.63 6.05
C THR A 88 -11.22 -7.04 7.50
N GLY A 89 -10.30 -6.81 8.44
CA GLY A 89 -10.40 -7.31 9.80
C GLY A 89 -10.05 -8.79 9.96
N ASN A 90 -9.39 -9.39 8.97
CA ASN A 90 -9.06 -10.81 8.92
C ASN A 90 -7.60 -11.08 9.35
N GLY A 91 -7.20 -10.55 10.51
CA GLY A 91 -5.94 -10.89 11.14
C GLY A 91 -4.69 -10.24 10.53
N ILE A 92 -4.84 -9.17 9.75
CA ILE A 92 -3.72 -8.36 9.26
C ILE A 92 -3.89 -6.90 9.69
N VAL A 93 -2.88 -6.36 10.33
CA VAL A 93 -2.76 -4.93 10.68
C VAL A 93 -1.75 -4.28 9.75
N GLY A 94 -2.14 -3.19 9.11
CA GLY A 94 -1.29 -2.38 8.24
C GLY A 94 -0.94 -1.05 8.88
N PHE A 95 0.33 -0.69 8.82
CA PHE A 95 0.86 0.62 9.21
C PHE A 95 1.33 1.37 7.98
N ASP A 96 1.09 2.67 7.93
CA ASP A 96 1.58 3.57 6.87
C ASP A 96 2.35 4.72 7.53
N ILE A 97 3.63 4.84 7.20
CA ILE A 97 4.54 5.87 7.73
C ILE A 97 4.90 6.79 6.58
N ASP A 98 4.33 7.98 6.57
CA ASP A 98 4.63 9.00 5.59
C ASP A 98 6.05 9.56 5.82
N ASP A 99 6.79 9.84 4.71
CA ASP A 99 8.12 10.44 4.74
C ASP A 99 9.02 9.82 5.82
N TYR A 100 9.19 8.47 5.70
CA TYR A 100 9.76 7.67 6.78
C TYR A 100 11.16 8.12 7.19
N GLN A 101 12.01 8.55 6.25
CA GLN A 101 13.38 8.99 6.58
C GLN A 101 13.37 10.22 7.48
N ASN A 102 12.54 11.20 7.17
CA ASN A 102 12.38 12.40 7.99
C ASN A 102 11.64 12.10 9.31
N THR A 103 10.70 11.15 9.27
CA THR A 103 10.01 10.67 10.47
C THR A 103 10.99 10.02 11.44
N PHE A 104 11.87 9.15 10.98
CA PHE A 104 12.89 8.48 11.79
C PHE A 104 13.91 9.47 12.33
N ALA A 105 14.37 10.44 11.51
CA ALA A 105 15.28 11.48 11.96
C ALA A 105 14.72 12.34 13.11
N LYS A 106 13.39 12.57 13.12
CA LYS A 106 12.71 13.35 14.16
C LYS A 106 12.25 12.51 15.34
N ASN A 107 11.99 11.23 15.12
CA ASN A 107 11.43 10.29 16.11
C ASN A 107 12.19 8.95 16.00
N PRO A 108 13.42 8.87 16.53
CA PRO A 108 14.25 7.66 16.44
C PRO A 108 13.58 6.42 17.07
N GLU A 109 12.70 6.62 18.03
CA GLU A 109 11.93 5.53 18.64
C GLU A 109 11.01 4.81 17.64
N VAL A 110 10.56 5.50 16.58
CA VAL A 110 9.75 4.87 15.52
C VAL A 110 10.61 3.95 14.68
N GLU A 111 11.85 4.34 14.35
CA GLU A 111 12.81 3.49 13.64
C GLU A 111 13.11 2.21 14.45
N VAL A 112 13.45 2.37 15.72
CA VAL A 112 13.72 1.24 16.63
C VAL A 112 12.52 0.29 16.71
N TRP A 113 11.29 0.83 16.77
CA TRP A 113 10.08 0.01 16.76
C TRP A 113 9.91 -0.75 15.44
N VAL A 114 10.15 -0.11 14.30
CA VAL A 114 10.09 -0.75 12.97
C VAL A 114 11.09 -1.89 12.87
N GLU A 115 12.35 -1.66 13.24
CA GLU A 115 13.41 -2.68 13.22
C GLU A 115 13.05 -3.87 14.11
N LYS A 116 12.52 -3.61 15.29
CA LYS A 116 12.04 -4.62 16.21
C LYS A 116 10.90 -5.45 15.64
N ALA A 117 9.93 -4.80 14.98
CA ALA A 117 8.81 -5.50 14.35
C ALA A 117 9.26 -6.39 13.19
N ILE A 118 10.22 -5.96 12.39
CA ILE A 118 10.78 -6.75 11.28
C ILE A 118 11.57 -7.94 11.79
N SER A 119 12.34 -7.77 12.87
CA SER A 119 13.21 -8.81 13.43
C SER A 119 12.52 -9.74 14.43
N ASP A 120 11.22 -9.57 14.70
CA ASP A 120 10.47 -10.43 15.61
C ASP A 120 10.47 -11.87 15.11
N GLN A 121 10.94 -12.81 15.95
CA GLN A 121 11.07 -14.21 15.58
C GLN A 121 9.75 -14.97 15.57
N THR A 122 8.72 -14.42 16.20
CA THR A 122 7.41 -15.08 16.35
C THR A 122 6.37 -14.53 15.41
N ASN A 123 6.45 -13.24 15.11
CA ASN A 123 5.51 -12.52 14.24
C ASN A 123 6.23 -11.40 13.48
N PRO A 124 7.15 -11.74 12.56
CA PRO A 124 7.90 -10.74 11.82
C PRO A 124 6.98 -9.87 10.95
N ALA A 125 7.19 -8.57 10.98
CA ALA A 125 6.50 -7.67 10.10
C ALA A 125 7.04 -7.81 8.66
N TYR A 126 6.14 -7.83 7.69
CA TYR A 126 6.48 -7.54 6.32
C TYR A 126 6.55 -6.02 6.14
N ALA A 127 7.69 -5.52 5.69
CA ALA A 127 7.90 -4.10 5.49
C ALA A 127 8.33 -3.79 4.06
N GLU A 128 7.74 -2.75 3.47
CA GLU A 128 8.01 -2.33 2.10
C GLU A 128 7.98 -0.82 1.94
N LEU A 129 8.65 -0.31 0.93
CA LEU A 129 8.53 1.09 0.52
C LEU A 129 7.18 1.34 -0.14
N SER A 130 6.60 2.52 0.13
CA SER A 130 5.39 2.96 -0.57
C SER A 130 5.67 3.21 -2.06
N PRO A 131 4.64 3.30 -2.93
CA PRO A 131 4.84 3.51 -4.36
C PRO A 131 5.69 4.72 -4.75
N SER A 132 5.70 5.77 -3.93
CA SER A 132 6.56 6.95 -4.15
C SER A 132 8.02 6.75 -3.71
N GLY A 133 8.31 5.66 -2.99
CA GLY A 133 9.62 5.41 -2.38
C GLY A 133 9.91 6.23 -1.11
N THR A 134 9.02 7.15 -0.73
CA THR A 134 9.23 8.04 0.43
C THR A 134 8.47 7.62 1.69
N GLY A 135 7.45 6.79 1.56
CA GLY A 135 6.72 6.20 2.69
C GLY A 135 7.18 4.77 2.95
N LEU A 136 6.90 4.30 4.16
CA LEU A 136 7.15 2.92 4.59
C LEU A 136 5.84 2.30 5.05
N ARG A 137 5.60 1.05 4.66
CA ARG A 137 4.47 0.25 5.11
C ARG A 137 4.92 -0.98 5.82
N LEU A 138 4.23 -1.30 6.91
CA LEU A 138 4.42 -2.55 7.62
C LEU A 138 3.09 -3.30 7.69
N PHE A 139 3.17 -4.62 7.57
CA PHE A 139 2.03 -5.50 7.78
C PHE A 139 2.42 -6.57 8.79
N VAL A 140 1.60 -6.72 9.83
CA VAL A 140 1.78 -7.72 10.87
C VAL A 140 0.51 -8.54 11.04
N ARG A 141 0.65 -9.78 11.50
CA ARG A 141 -0.52 -10.59 11.89
C ARG A 141 -1.03 -10.09 13.22
N GLY A 142 -2.33 -9.90 13.33
CA GLY A 142 -2.98 -9.42 14.55
C GLY A 142 -4.27 -8.68 14.28
N GLU A 143 -4.82 -8.10 15.33
CA GLU A 143 -6.05 -7.32 15.32
C GLU A 143 -5.86 -6.08 16.19
N LEU A 144 -6.47 -4.97 15.80
CA LEU A 144 -6.47 -3.77 16.61
C LEU A 144 -7.54 -3.88 17.71
N PRO A 145 -7.25 -3.40 18.94
CA PRO A 145 -8.24 -3.37 20.03
C PRO A 145 -9.36 -2.35 19.81
N GLY A 146 -9.43 -1.73 18.65
CA GLY A 146 -10.40 -0.71 18.30
C GLY A 146 -10.24 -0.21 16.87
N LYS A 147 -10.82 0.93 16.54
CA LYS A 147 -10.75 1.51 15.19
C LYS A 147 -9.33 1.93 14.85
N GLY A 148 -9.00 1.87 13.55
CA GLY A 148 -7.76 2.43 13.01
C GLY A 148 -7.55 3.89 13.41
N ARG A 149 -6.30 4.31 13.51
CA ARG A 149 -5.89 5.63 14.03
C ARG A 149 -4.86 6.28 13.11
N LYS A 150 -4.89 7.61 13.11
CA LYS A 150 -3.84 8.44 12.51
C LYS A 150 -3.28 9.37 13.57
N SER A 151 -1.96 9.42 13.69
CA SER A 151 -1.23 10.34 14.55
C SER A 151 -0.03 10.91 13.77
N GLY A 152 -0.14 12.16 13.37
CA GLY A 152 0.89 12.79 12.55
C GLY A 152 1.14 12.07 11.23
N CYS A 153 2.34 11.55 11.05
CA CYS A 153 2.78 10.79 9.87
C CYS A 153 2.55 9.28 9.96
N LEU A 154 2.07 8.76 11.10
CA LEU A 154 1.80 7.35 11.33
C LEU A 154 0.30 7.07 11.27
N GLU A 155 -0.08 6.11 10.44
CA GLU A 155 -1.44 5.56 10.37
C GLU A 155 -1.42 4.07 10.66
N VAL A 156 -2.48 3.55 11.31
CA VAL A 156 -2.66 2.12 11.58
C VAL A 156 -4.09 1.69 11.35
N TYR A 157 -4.27 0.58 10.64
CA TYR A 157 -5.57 0.04 10.26
C TYR A 157 -5.53 -1.48 10.18
N ASP A 158 -6.65 -2.12 10.43
CA ASP A 158 -6.86 -3.55 10.20
C ASP A 158 -8.12 -3.85 9.39
N ASN A 159 -9.00 -2.86 9.20
CA ASN A 159 -10.28 -3.05 8.54
C ASN A 159 -10.68 -1.84 7.68
N MET A 160 -11.43 -2.11 6.60
CA MET A 160 -12.00 -1.09 5.69
C MET A 160 -10.95 -0.08 5.18
N ARG A 161 -9.72 -0.53 4.96
CA ARG A 161 -8.64 0.30 4.46
C ARG A 161 -7.95 -0.34 3.26
N PHE A 162 -7.93 0.39 2.14
CA PHE A 162 -7.12 0.04 0.98
C PHE A 162 -5.70 0.60 1.15
N LEU A 163 -4.71 -0.27 1.01
CA LEU A 163 -3.29 0.08 1.02
C LEU A 163 -2.65 -0.39 -0.29
N THR A 164 -1.93 0.51 -0.97
CA THR A 164 -1.18 0.14 -2.17
C THR A 164 0.02 -0.71 -1.77
N ILE A 165 0.40 -1.69 -2.60
CA ILE A 165 1.49 -2.62 -2.35
C ILE A 165 2.52 -2.52 -3.47
N THR A 166 3.80 -2.63 -3.13
CA THR A 166 4.91 -2.55 -4.07
C THR A 166 5.78 -3.81 -4.11
N GLY A 167 5.86 -4.58 -3.04
CA GLY A 167 6.85 -5.65 -2.93
C GLY A 167 8.31 -5.15 -2.90
N ALA A 168 8.54 -3.85 -2.79
CA ALA A 168 9.87 -3.27 -2.62
C ALA A 168 10.27 -3.36 -1.14
N ILE A 169 10.86 -4.48 -0.77
CA ILE A 169 11.21 -4.81 0.62
C ILE A 169 12.04 -3.69 1.25
N TYR A 170 11.65 -3.29 2.44
CA TYR A 170 12.47 -2.44 3.30
C TYR A 170 13.37 -3.34 4.15
N GLU A 171 14.67 -3.16 4.00
CA GLU A 171 15.68 -3.83 4.83
C GLU A 171 16.05 -2.90 5.99
N ALA A 172 15.91 -3.40 7.21
CA ALA A 172 16.41 -2.72 8.40
C ALA A 172 17.94 -2.58 8.32
N ARG A 173 18.47 -1.48 8.82
CA ARG A 173 19.91 -1.18 8.82
C ARG A 173 20.65 -1.85 9.96
#